data_a379c8045f6de74353ebb25d7717631c
#
_entry.id   a379c8045f6de74353ebb25d7717631c
#
_cell.length_a   1.000
_cell.length_b   1.000
_cell.length_c   1.000
_cell.angle_alpha   90.00
_cell.angle_beta   90.00
_cell.angle_gamma   90.00
#
_symmetry.space_group_name_H-M   'P 1'
#
loop_
_entity.id
_entity.type
_entity.pdbx_description
1 polymer ?
#
loop_
_entity_poly.entity_id
_entity_poly.type
_entity_poly.pdbx_seq_one_letter_code
_entity_poly.pdbx_strand_id
1 'polypeptide(L)'
;MYDVKNSRAIITGSAQGLGKEFAKRLLQDGCKVCLSDIDIEKGLETKSQFQKQFGLGDDAVCFVKCDVSIKEDWTELWESAEKFLNGPIDILINNAGLFPAVSY
;
A
#
# COMPACT_ATOMS: atom_id res chain seq x y z
N MET A 1 18.53 6.19 -14.75
CA MET A 1 17.10 5.85 -14.67
C MET A 1 16.84 5.15 -13.34
N TYR A 2 15.83 5.56 -12.63
CA TYR A 2 15.50 4.97 -11.33
C TYR A 2 14.77 3.65 -11.54
N ASP A 3 15.28 2.57 -10.92
CA ASP A 3 14.66 1.25 -11.02
C ASP A 3 14.02 0.91 -9.68
N VAL A 4 12.71 0.73 -9.65
CA VAL A 4 11.96 0.41 -8.43
C VAL A 4 11.84 -1.10 -8.18
N LYS A 5 12.42 -1.91 -9.06
CA LYS A 5 12.33 -3.36 -8.89
C LYS A 5 12.92 -3.77 -7.54
N ASN A 6 12.18 -4.56 -6.81
CA ASN A 6 12.53 -5.02 -5.46
C ASN A 6 12.48 -3.92 -4.38
N SER A 7 12.08 -2.70 -4.72
CA SER A 7 11.82 -1.68 -3.71
C SER A 7 10.55 -2.05 -2.93
N ARG A 8 10.42 -1.53 -1.74
CA ARG A 8 9.25 -1.76 -0.89
C ARG A 8 8.51 -0.45 -0.72
N ALA A 9 7.22 -0.46 -0.99
CA ALA A 9 6.41 0.75 -0.95
C ALA A 9 5.20 0.61 -0.05
N ILE A 10 4.83 1.71 0.61
CA ILE A 10 3.55 1.84 1.29
C ILE A 10 2.74 2.83 0.49
N ILE A 11 1.48 2.51 0.22
CA ILE A 11 0.56 3.43 -0.45
C ILE A 11 -0.69 3.55 0.41
N THR A 12 -0.97 4.75 0.93
CA THR A 12 -2.19 4.97 1.72
C THR A 12 -3.35 5.29 0.78
N GLY A 13 -4.56 4.97 1.19
CA GLY A 13 -5.74 5.17 0.36
C GLY A 13 -5.72 4.29 -0.89
N SER A 14 -5.19 3.07 -0.77
CA SER A 14 -4.97 2.21 -1.93
C SER A 14 -6.00 1.11 -2.13
N ALA A 15 -7.06 1.07 -1.34
CA ALA A 15 -8.12 0.07 -1.52
C ALA A 15 -8.89 0.28 -2.82
N GLN A 16 -8.93 1.49 -3.34
CA GLN A 16 -9.66 1.81 -4.55
C GLN A 16 -9.12 3.10 -5.18
N GLY A 17 -9.62 3.44 -6.34
CA GLY A 17 -9.30 4.70 -7.00
C GLY A 17 -7.86 4.85 -7.42
N LEU A 18 -7.36 6.08 -7.33
CA LEU A 18 -6.02 6.42 -7.79
C LEU A 18 -4.92 5.69 -7.01
N GLY A 19 -5.10 5.51 -5.70
CA GLY A 19 -4.12 4.77 -4.90
C GLY A 19 -4.00 3.32 -5.34
N LYS A 20 -5.12 2.69 -5.71
CA LYS A 20 -5.12 1.33 -6.22
C LYS A 20 -4.37 1.26 -7.57
N GLU A 21 -4.55 2.27 -8.42
CA GLU A 21 -3.85 2.31 -9.71
C GLU A 21 -2.34 2.50 -9.52
N PHE A 22 -1.91 3.32 -8.56
CA PHE A 22 -0.50 3.46 -8.23
C PHE A 22 0.08 2.12 -7.77
N ALA A 23 -0.65 1.40 -6.91
CA ALA A 23 -0.20 0.11 -6.41
C ALA A 23 -0.04 -0.89 -7.55
N LYS A 24 -1.01 -0.93 -8.45
CA LYS A 24 -0.97 -1.83 -9.59
C LYS A 24 0.27 -1.56 -10.44
N ARG A 25 0.56 -0.31 -10.73
CA ARG A 25 1.71 0.05 -11.54
C ARG A 25 3.04 -0.33 -10.88
N LEU A 26 3.15 -0.10 -9.57
CA LEU A 26 4.36 -0.48 -8.86
C LEU A 26 4.55 -2.00 -8.85
N LEU A 27 3.46 -2.74 -8.66
CA LEU A 27 3.55 -4.20 -8.70
C LEU A 27 3.97 -4.69 -10.10
N GLN A 28 3.47 -4.06 -11.15
CA GLN A 28 3.87 -4.38 -12.52
C GLN A 28 5.36 -4.13 -12.73
N ASP A 29 5.92 -3.15 -12.05
CA ASP A 29 7.33 -2.81 -12.18
C ASP A 29 8.23 -3.61 -11.22
N GLY A 30 7.68 -4.59 -10.53
CA GLY A 30 8.45 -5.47 -9.65
C GLY A 30 8.65 -4.95 -8.25
N CYS A 31 7.93 -3.91 -7.85
CA CYS A 31 7.99 -3.36 -6.50
C CYS A 31 7.12 -4.21 -5.56
N LYS A 32 7.51 -4.32 -4.31
CA LYS A 32 6.67 -4.93 -3.28
C LYS A 32 5.83 -3.85 -2.67
N VAL A 33 4.55 -4.10 -2.42
CA VAL A 33 3.62 -3.05 -1.99
C VAL A 33 2.82 -3.44 -0.77
N CYS A 34 2.79 -2.54 0.21
CA CYS A 34 1.85 -2.62 1.31
C CYS A 34 0.70 -1.67 1.00
N LEU A 35 -0.48 -2.24 0.76
CA LEU A 35 -1.69 -1.48 0.58
C LEU A 35 -2.15 -1.02 1.96
N SER A 36 -2.67 0.19 2.07
CA SER A 36 -3.20 0.71 3.32
C SER A 36 -4.45 1.54 3.07
N ASP A 37 -5.43 1.37 3.92
CA ASP A 37 -6.69 2.11 3.81
C ASP A 37 -7.44 1.97 5.14
N ILE A 38 -8.38 2.85 5.37
CA ILE A 38 -9.26 2.74 6.53
C ILE A 38 -10.35 1.71 6.25
N ASP A 39 -10.66 1.43 4.98
CA ASP A 39 -11.66 0.46 4.57
C ASP A 39 -11.02 -0.93 4.48
N ILE A 40 -11.16 -1.70 5.55
CA ILE A 40 -10.53 -3.02 5.66
C ILE A 40 -11.09 -4.00 4.62
N GLU A 41 -12.39 -4.02 4.45
CA GLU A 41 -13.02 -4.96 3.53
C GLU A 41 -12.55 -4.73 2.11
N LYS A 42 -12.57 -3.47 1.66
CA LYS A 42 -12.13 -3.10 0.32
C LYS A 42 -10.63 -3.34 0.15
N GLY A 43 -9.86 -3.06 1.18
CA GLY A 43 -8.42 -3.28 1.16
C GLY A 43 -8.04 -4.73 0.99
N LEU A 44 -8.71 -5.61 1.71
CA LEU A 44 -8.46 -7.06 1.60
C LEU A 44 -8.90 -7.59 0.24
N GLU A 45 -9.98 -7.06 -0.30
CA GLU A 45 -10.45 -7.43 -1.63
C GLU A 45 -9.42 -7.04 -2.69
N THR A 46 -8.89 -5.82 -2.61
CA THR A 46 -7.87 -5.33 -3.55
C THR A 46 -6.57 -6.15 -3.44
N LYS A 47 -6.16 -6.48 -2.21
CA LYS A 47 -5.00 -7.34 -1.99
C LYS A 47 -5.20 -8.68 -2.70
N SER A 48 -6.36 -9.30 -2.50
CA SER A 48 -6.67 -10.59 -3.11
C SER A 48 -6.66 -10.51 -4.64
N GLN A 49 -7.22 -9.45 -5.20
CA GLN A 49 -7.22 -9.24 -6.66
C GLN A 49 -5.79 -9.17 -7.20
N PHE A 50 -4.92 -8.40 -6.55
CA PHE A 50 -3.54 -8.24 -7.01
C PHE A 50 -2.73 -9.53 -6.84
N GLN A 51 -2.96 -10.26 -5.75
CA GLN A 51 -2.27 -11.53 -5.53
C GLN A 51 -2.61 -12.52 -6.64
N LYS A 52 -3.86 -12.56 -7.06
CA LYS A 52 -4.29 -13.45 -8.15
C LYS A 52 -3.77 -12.94 -9.49
N GLN A 53 -3.88 -11.65 -9.73
CA GLN A 53 -3.52 -11.06 -11.03
C GLN A 53 -2.02 -11.24 -11.33
N PHE A 54 -1.18 -11.06 -10.33
CA PHE A 54 0.27 -11.09 -10.51
C PHE A 54 0.96 -12.34 -9.97
N GLY A 55 0.20 -13.27 -9.40
CA GLY A 55 0.77 -14.51 -8.86
C GLY A 55 1.66 -14.25 -7.64
N LEU A 56 1.23 -13.38 -6.72
CA LEU A 56 2.05 -12.93 -5.59
C LEU A 56 1.51 -13.40 -4.25
N GLY A 57 2.40 -13.50 -3.27
CA GLY A 57 2.02 -13.81 -1.90
C GLY A 57 2.05 -12.57 -1.01
N ASP A 58 1.87 -12.76 0.29
CA ASP A 58 1.84 -11.67 1.26
C ASP A 58 3.20 -10.98 1.42
N ASP A 59 4.28 -11.61 1.01
CA ASP A 59 5.61 -11.02 1.06
C ASP A 59 5.85 -10.02 -0.08
N ALA A 60 4.96 -9.96 -1.05
CA ALA A 60 5.07 -9.03 -2.18
C ALA A 60 3.92 -8.04 -2.22
N VAL A 61 2.72 -8.42 -1.75
CA VAL A 61 1.61 -7.48 -1.59
C VAL A 61 0.84 -7.83 -0.33
N CYS A 62 0.72 -6.88 0.58
CA CYS A 62 0.03 -7.06 1.84
C CYS A 62 -0.91 -5.89 2.08
N PHE A 63 -1.74 -5.96 3.10
CA PHE A 63 -2.66 -4.89 3.47
C PHE A 63 -2.58 -4.64 4.97
N VAL A 64 -2.52 -3.37 5.37
CA VAL A 64 -2.56 -2.96 6.76
C VAL A 64 -3.54 -1.81 6.89
N LYS A 65 -4.50 -1.93 7.79
CA LYS A 65 -5.47 -0.87 8.04
C LYS A 65 -4.75 0.31 8.67
N CYS A 66 -5.05 1.52 8.22
CA CYS A 66 -4.47 2.72 8.80
C CYS A 66 -5.40 3.91 8.58
N ASP A 67 -5.67 4.62 9.66
CA ASP A 67 -6.32 5.92 9.59
C ASP A 67 -5.18 6.94 9.63
N VAL A 68 -4.93 7.64 8.53
CA VAL A 68 -3.79 8.54 8.40
C VAL A 68 -3.87 9.75 9.34
N SER A 69 -5.01 9.98 9.97
CA SER A 69 -5.16 11.05 10.96
C SER A 69 -4.71 10.62 12.36
N ILE A 70 -4.41 9.34 12.56
CA ILE A 70 -4.01 8.82 13.86
C ILE A 70 -2.53 8.46 13.85
N LYS A 71 -1.76 9.13 14.70
CA LYS A 71 -0.31 8.95 14.73
C LYS A 71 0.11 7.51 14.99
N GLU A 72 -0.55 6.85 15.93
CA GLU A 72 -0.22 5.48 16.30
C GLU A 72 -0.43 4.51 15.15
N ASP A 73 -1.40 4.80 14.28
CA ASP A 73 -1.68 3.96 13.13
C ASP A 73 -0.51 4.01 12.13
N TRP A 74 0.17 5.14 12.00
CA TRP A 74 1.33 5.25 11.13
C TRP A 74 2.49 4.37 11.61
N THR A 75 2.72 4.34 12.91
CA THR A 75 3.78 3.50 13.50
C THR A 75 3.48 2.04 13.23
N GLU A 76 2.23 1.62 13.48
CA GLU A 76 1.83 0.25 13.27
C GLU A 76 1.89 -0.12 11.79
N LEU A 77 1.47 0.78 10.91
CA LEU A 77 1.53 0.56 9.47
C LEU A 77 2.97 0.31 9.03
N TRP A 78 3.90 1.17 9.46
CA TRP A 78 5.29 1.08 9.03
C TRP A 78 5.93 -0.22 9.51
N GLU A 79 5.75 -0.54 10.79
CA GLU A 79 6.31 -1.76 11.37
C GLU A 79 5.74 -3.01 10.71
N SER A 80 4.42 -3.05 10.49
CA SER A 80 3.76 -4.19 9.87
C SER A 80 4.20 -4.35 8.41
N ALA A 81 4.31 -3.24 7.68
CA ALA A 81 4.73 -3.28 6.28
C ALA A 81 6.16 -3.82 6.15
N GLU A 82 7.07 -3.36 6.99
CA GLU A 82 8.46 -3.84 6.97
C GLU A 82 8.54 -5.33 7.32
N LYS A 83 7.67 -5.77 8.24
CA LYS A 83 7.64 -7.17 8.62
C LYS A 83 7.12 -8.04 7.48
N PHE A 84 5.97 -7.65 6.88
CA PHE A 84 5.39 -8.43 5.80
C PHE A 84 6.28 -8.45 4.56
N LEU A 85 6.82 -7.30 4.19
CA LEU A 85 7.64 -7.18 2.98
C LEU A 85 9.11 -7.53 3.22
N ASN A 86 9.44 -7.87 4.45
CA ASN A 86 10.73 -8.40 4.83
C ASN A 86 11.91 -7.46 4.53
N GLY A 87 11.78 -6.22 4.91
CA GLY A 87 12.86 -5.24 4.78
C GLY A 87 12.36 -3.81 4.89
N PRO A 88 13.27 -2.84 4.78
CA PRO A 88 12.94 -1.44 4.97
C PRO A 88 12.07 -0.89 3.84
N ILE A 89 11.21 0.05 4.18
CA ILE A 89 10.37 0.73 3.21
C ILE A 89 11.18 1.80 2.50
N ASP A 90 11.16 1.79 1.17
CA ASP A 90 11.90 2.73 0.33
C ASP A 90 11.03 3.84 -0.22
N ILE A 91 9.74 3.59 -0.38
CA ILE A 91 8.80 4.50 -1.07
C ILE A 91 7.53 4.66 -0.24
N LEU A 92 7.10 5.89 -0.05
CA LEU A 92 5.81 6.18 0.55
C LEU A 92 5.01 7.03 -0.42
N ILE A 93 3.81 6.57 -0.78
CA ILE A 93 2.85 7.35 -1.54
C ILE A 93 1.67 7.63 -0.61
N ASN A 94 1.61 8.85 -0.07
CA ASN A 94 0.55 9.22 0.85
C ASN A 94 -0.66 9.76 0.06
N ASN A 95 -1.32 8.86 -0.64
CA ASN A 95 -2.46 9.20 -1.47
C ASN A 95 -3.70 9.59 -0.66
N ALA A 96 -3.90 8.98 0.50
CA ALA A 96 -5.05 9.32 1.34
C ALA A 96 -5.01 10.79 1.78
N GLY A 97 -3.83 11.34 1.98
CA GLY A 97 -3.70 12.73 2.39
C GLY A 97 -3.81 13.72 1.24
N LEU A 98 -3.83 13.25 -0.01
CA LEU A 98 -3.92 14.15 -1.15
C LEU A 98 -5.37 14.59 -1.39
N PHE A 99 -6.32 13.87 -0.85
CA PHE A 99 -7.72 14.21 -1.01
C PHE A 99 -8.30 14.50 0.36
N PRO A 100 -7.90 15.59 0.93
CA PRO A 100 -8.37 15.90 2.22
C PRO A 100 -9.83 16.16 2.03
N ALA A 101 -10.51 15.88 2.91
CA ALA A 101 -11.88 16.10 2.94
C ALA A 101 -12.09 17.44 2.50
N VAL A 102 -11.75 17.61 1.41
CA VAL A 102 -12.03 18.76 0.82
C VAL A 102 -13.34 19.06 0.73
N SER A 103 -13.92 18.55 1.37
CA SER A 103 -15.14 18.98 1.41
C SER A 103 -15.11 20.30 1.77
N TYR A 104 -14.97 20.95 1.24
CA TYR A 104 -15.26 22.26 1.50
C TYR A 104 -16.48 22.68 0.83
#